data_0d9c1eaabb9f7b6e849adcd3b989afce
#
_entry.id   0d9c1eaabb9f7b6e849adcd3b989afce
#
_cell.length_a   1.000
_cell.length_b   1.000
_cell.length_c   1.000
_cell.angle_alpha   90.00
_cell.angle_beta   90.00
_cell.angle_gamma   90.00
#
_symmetry.space_group_name_H-M   'P 1'
#
loop_
_entity.id
_entity.type
_entity.pdbx_description
1 polymer ?
#
loop_
_entity_poly.entity_id
_entity_poly.type
_entity_poly.pdbx_seq_one_letter_code
_entity_poly.pdbx_strand_id
1 'polypeptide(L)'
;ARYRKENYRVMVMIGDGEFDEGTNWEALMAGGHYKLNNLVCILDKNQLQMTGNTKLIMNIDPVADKVRAFGWDVIEIEDGNDMAQVCAALDKLPPLDYTKEARPTFIISNTIKGKGVSFMEGNHKWHGGGIGDEDLKIALADVAKMRTA
;
A
#
# COMPACT_ATOMS: atom_id res chain seq x y z
N ALA A 1 6.71 19.28 8.27
CA ALA A 1 7.32 18.87 9.56
C ALA A 1 8.74 19.42 9.72
N ARG A 2 9.67 19.11 8.83
CA ARG A 2 11.08 19.59 8.92
C ARG A 2 11.21 21.09 8.92
N TYR A 3 10.49 21.78 8.04
CA TYR A 3 10.50 23.26 7.98
C TYR A 3 9.98 23.90 9.26
N ARG A 4 8.92 23.29 9.87
CA ARG A 4 8.32 23.76 11.12
C ARG A 4 9.03 23.25 12.38
N LYS A 5 10.04 22.38 12.23
CA LYS A 5 10.75 21.70 13.32
C LYS A 5 9.80 20.87 14.21
N GLU A 6 8.86 20.18 13.57
CA GLU A 6 7.85 19.35 14.22
C GLU A 6 8.10 17.87 13.93
N ASN A 7 7.91 17.02 14.95
CA ASN A 7 8.05 15.58 14.84
C ASN A 7 6.69 14.92 14.60
N TYR A 8 6.25 14.85 13.34
CA TYR A 8 5.14 14.01 12.94
C TYR A 8 5.47 13.23 11.68
N ARG A 9 4.84 12.08 11.55
CA ARG A 9 4.96 11.20 10.40
C ARG A 9 3.85 11.50 9.41
N VAL A 10 4.18 11.47 8.14
CA VAL A 10 3.22 11.51 7.04
C VAL A 10 3.16 10.12 6.44
N MET A 11 1.96 9.55 6.39
CA MET A 11 1.71 8.25 5.78
C MET A 11 0.78 8.45 4.58
N VAL A 12 1.17 7.89 3.44
CA VAL A 12 0.42 7.91 2.19
C VAL A 12 0.17 6.48 1.78
N MET A 13 -1.07 6.14 1.43
CA MET A 13 -1.41 4.86 0.82
C MET A 13 -1.76 5.08 -0.64
N ILE A 14 -1.22 4.26 -1.52
CA ILE A 14 -1.45 4.26 -2.96
C ILE A 14 -1.78 2.85 -3.44
N GLY A 15 -2.63 2.74 -4.45
CA GLY A 15 -2.89 1.48 -5.13
C GLY A 15 -1.86 1.20 -6.23
N ASP A 16 -1.77 -0.05 -6.65
CA ASP A 16 -0.82 -0.45 -7.70
C ASP A 16 -1.17 0.13 -9.08
N GLY A 17 -2.44 0.31 -9.41
CA GLY A 17 -2.85 1.04 -10.60
C GLY A 17 -2.59 2.55 -10.52
N GLU A 18 -2.74 3.15 -9.33
CA GLU A 18 -2.37 4.54 -9.07
C GLU A 18 -0.85 4.75 -9.19
N PHE A 19 -0.06 3.74 -8.84
CA PHE A 19 1.39 3.78 -8.93
C PHE A 19 1.92 3.88 -10.38
N ASP A 20 1.09 3.63 -11.38
CA ASP A 20 1.41 3.87 -12.80
C ASP A 20 1.56 5.37 -13.12
N GLU A 21 0.98 6.26 -12.31
CA GLU A 21 1.00 7.68 -12.58
C GLU A 21 2.38 8.31 -12.36
N GLY A 22 2.84 9.13 -13.32
CA GLY A 22 4.16 9.75 -13.31
C GLY A 22 4.46 10.58 -12.06
N THR A 23 3.43 11.23 -11.50
CA THR A 23 3.55 12.05 -10.27
C THR A 23 4.03 11.26 -9.06
N ASN A 24 3.73 9.96 -8.97
CA ASN A 24 4.24 9.10 -7.89
C ASN A 24 5.76 8.91 -8.00
N TRP A 25 6.27 8.74 -9.21
CA TRP A 25 7.71 8.58 -9.48
C TRP A 25 8.47 9.88 -9.22
N GLU A 26 7.89 11.02 -9.56
CA GLU A 26 8.43 12.35 -9.22
C GLU A 26 8.47 12.55 -7.70
N ALA A 27 7.41 12.14 -6.98
CA ALA A 27 7.36 12.20 -5.53
C ALA A 27 8.38 11.27 -4.86
N LEU A 28 8.60 10.06 -5.40
CA LEU A 28 9.66 9.15 -4.94
C LEU A 28 11.04 9.79 -5.09
N MET A 29 11.34 10.39 -6.24
CA MET A 29 12.60 11.09 -6.49
C MET A 29 12.79 12.24 -5.50
N ALA A 30 11.76 13.06 -5.28
CA ALA A 30 11.81 14.16 -4.32
C ALA A 30 11.98 13.68 -2.87
N GLY A 31 11.21 12.65 -2.46
CA GLY A 31 11.28 12.07 -1.11
C GLY A 31 12.68 11.56 -0.76
N GLY A 32 13.30 10.84 -1.69
CA GLY A 32 14.68 10.35 -1.55
C GLY A 32 15.71 11.47 -1.56
N HIS A 33 15.58 12.43 -2.49
CA HIS A 33 16.49 13.59 -2.59
C HIS A 33 16.51 14.42 -1.30
N TYR A 34 15.33 14.77 -0.80
CA TYR A 34 15.20 15.57 0.43
C TYR A 34 15.35 14.74 1.71
N LYS A 35 15.57 13.43 1.60
CA LYS A 35 15.74 12.51 2.74
C LYS A 35 14.63 12.68 3.77
N LEU A 36 13.38 12.57 3.33
CA LEU A 36 12.18 12.81 4.14
C LEU A 36 11.90 11.60 5.06
N ASN A 37 12.71 11.42 6.10
CA ASN A 37 12.65 10.28 7.02
C ASN A 37 11.33 10.13 7.80
N ASN A 38 10.49 11.14 7.76
CA ASN A 38 9.15 11.12 8.33
C ASN A 38 8.06 10.74 7.32
N LEU A 39 8.42 10.50 6.06
CA LEU A 39 7.50 10.07 5.00
C LEU A 39 7.49 8.55 4.89
N VAL A 40 6.29 7.97 4.95
CA VAL A 40 6.04 6.55 4.70
C VAL A 40 5.03 6.44 3.57
N CYS A 41 5.38 5.73 2.51
CA CYS A 41 4.45 5.36 1.46
C CYS A 41 4.10 3.88 1.58
N ILE A 42 2.83 3.54 1.51
CA ILE A 42 2.31 2.16 1.56
C ILE A 42 1.66 1.88 0.22
N LEU A 43 2.19 0.90 -0.50
CA LEU A 43 1.61 0.40 -1.73
C LEU A 43 0.69 -0.77 -1.42
N ASP A 44 -0.61 -0.62 -1.67
CA ASP A 44 -1.56 -1.73 -1.73
C ASP A 44 -1.36 -2.48 -3.06
N LYS A 45 -0.49 -3.50 -3.02
CA LYS A 45 -0.14 -4.31 -4.18
C LYS A 45 -1.07 -5.50 -4.30
N ASN A 46 -2.28 -5.26 -4.76
CA ASN A 46 -3.30 -6.30 -4.96
C ASN A 46 -3.32 -6.87 -6.39
N GLN A 47 -2.43 -6.40 -7.27
CA GLN A 47 -2.25 -6.80 -8.66
C GLN A 47 -3.45 -6.52 -9.58
N LEU A 48 -4.41 -5.72 -9.12
CA LEU A 48 -5.60 -5.37 -9.87
C LEU A 48 -5.80 -3.87 -9.92
N GLN A 49 -6.00 -3.35 -11.11
CA GLN A 49 -6.47 -1.99 -11.34
C GLN A 49 -7.88 -2.01 -11.95
N MET A 50 -8.46 -0.84 -12.18
CA MET A 50 -9.86 -0.71 -12.63
C MET A 50 -10.19 -1.60 -13.84
N THR A 51 -9.26 -1.75 -14.78
CA THR A 51 -9.45 -2.44 -16.05
C THR A 51 -8.94 -3.88 -16.08
N GLY A 52 -8.30 -4.36 -15.00
CA GLY A 52 -7.82 -5.75 -14.91
C GLY A 52 -6.50 -5.92 -14.17
N ASN A 53 -5.76 -6.97 -14.52
CA ASN A 53 -4.50 -7.32 -13.87
C ASN A 53 -3.38 -6.33 -14.27
N THR A 54 -2.67 -5.77 -13.29
CA THR A 54 -1.61 -4.78 -13.51
C THR A 54 -0.48 -5.30 -14.40
N LYS A 55 -0.10 -6.57 -14.30
CA LYS A 55 0.96 -7.16 -15.15
C LYS A 55 0.60 -7.18 -16.63
N LEU A 56 -0.71 -7.20 -16.96
CA LEU A 56 -1.18 -7.21 -18.35
C LEU A 56 -1.42 -5.80 -18.90
N ILE A 57 -1.70 -4.83 -18.02
CA ILE A 57 -2.02 -3.46 -18.41
C ILE A 57 -0.77 -2.59 -18.37
N MET A 58 -0.16 -2.47 -17.19
CA MET A 58 1.09 -1.77 -16.98
C MET A 58 1.86 -2.42 -15.83
N ASN A 59 2.94 -3.11 -16.14
CA ASN A 59 3.72 -3.83 -15.13
C ASN A 59 4.65 -2.89 -14.35
N ILE A 60 4.36 -2.71 -13.09
CA ILE A 60 5.17 -1.90 -12.17
C ILE A 60 6.38 -2.65 -11.57
N ASP A 61 6.45 -3.98 -11.69
CA ASP A 61 7.54 -4.77 -11.14
C ASP A 61 8.89 -4.55 -11.90
N PRO A 62 10.03 -4.69 -11.24
CA PRO A 62 10.21 -4.94 -9.80
C PRO A 62 10.09 -3.63 -8.98
N VAL A 63 9.03 -3.51 -8.17
CA VAL A 63 8.76 -2.30 -7.40
C VAL A 63 9.88 -2.01 -6.40
N ALA A 64 10.28 -3.01 -5.63
CA ALA A 64 11.27 -2.85 -4.55
C ALA A 64 12.59 -2.26 -5.06
N ASP A 65 13.10 -2.78 -6.18
CA ASP A 65 14.39 -2.34 -6.73
C ASP A 65 14.30 -0.92 -7.30
N LYS A 66 13.19 -0.60 -7.98
CA LYS A 66 12.94 0.75 -8.49
C LYS A 66 12.89 1.77 -7.35
N VAL A 67 12.16 1.46 -6.29
CA VAL A 67 12.01 2.34 -5.12
C VAL A 67 13.34 2.50 -4.37
N ARG A 68 14.10 1.43 -4.18
CA ARG A 68 15.45 1.48 -3.61
C ARG A 68 16.38 2.38 -4.42
N ALA A 69 16.28 2.35 -5.76
CA ALA A 69 17.08 3.21 -6.64
C ALA A 69 16.79 4.71 -6.46
N PHE A 70 15.57 5.07 -6.02
CA PHE A 70 15.25 6.44 -5.63
C PHE A 70 15.73 6.81 -4.22
N GLY A 71 16.42 5.93 -3.51
CA GLY A 71 16.98 6.22 -2.19
C GLY A 71 16.00 6.03 -1.03
N TRP A 72 15.02 5.17 -1.16
CA TRP A 72 14.08 4.77 -0.12
C TRP A 72 14.50 3.45 0.54
N ASP A 73 14.17 3.29 1.81
CA ASP A 73 14.18 2.00 2.47
C ASP A 73 12.86 1.26 2.18
N VAL A 74 12.95 -0.05 1.92
CA VAL A 74 11.79 -0.85 1.52
C VAL A 74 11.52 -1.94 2.53
N ILE A 75 10.27 -2.03 2.97
CA ILE A 75 9.71 -3.12 3.78
C ILE A 75 8.69 -3.86 2.92
N GLU A 76 8.80 -5.17 2.84
CA GLU A 76 7.84 -6.00 2.12
C GLU A 76 7.01 -6.82 3.10
N ILE A 77 5.68 -6.76 2.96
CA ILE A 77 4.71 -7.57 3.71
C ILE A 77 4.24 -8.68 2.78
N GLU A 78 4.43 -9.91 3.19
CA GLU A 78 4.06 -11.09 2.39
C GLU A 78 2.56 -11.23 2.24
N ASP A 79 1.82 -11.08 3.35
CA ASP A 79 0.35 -11.02 3.37
C ASP A 79 -0.12 -9.73 4.07
N GLY A 80 -0.48 -8.73 3.26
CA GLY A 80 -1.00 -7.44 3.73
C GLY A 80 -2.45 -7.51 4.24
N ASN A 81 -3.12 -8.65 4.13
CA ASN A 81 -4.40 -8.91 4.77
C ASN A 81 -4.25 -9.52 6.17
N ASP A 82 -3.03 -9.94 6.55
CA ASP A 82 -2.68 -10.37 7.91
C ASP A 82 -2.26 -9.16 8.76
N MET A 83 -3.11 -8.79 9.72
CA MET A 83 -2.88 -7.62 10.57
C MET A 83 -1.62 -7.78 11.44
N ALA A 84 -1.23 -9.00 11.81
CA ALA A 84 0.00 -9.21 12.59
C ALA A 84 1.24 -8.86 11.77
N GLN A 85 1.28 -9.20 10.48
CA GLN A 85 2.37 -8.81 9.58
C GLN A 85 2.38 -7.30 9.33
N VAL A 86 1.20 -6.68 9.19
CA VAL A 86 1.08 -5.22 9.02
C VAL A 86 1.63 -4.50 10.24
N CYS A 87 1.22 -4.89 11.45
CA CYS A 87 1.74 -4.31 12.70
C CYS A 87 3.25 -4.50 12.82
N ALA A 88 3.76 -5.70 12.56
CA ALA A 88 5.19 -5.99 12.60
C ALA A 88 6.01 -5.16 11.58
N ALA A 89 5.43 -4.80 10.42
CA ALA A 89 6.05 -3.92 9.46
C ALA A 89 6.08 -2.46 9.95
N LEU A 90 5.00 -2.00 10.56
CA LEU A 90 4.91 -0.65 11.12
C LEU A 90 5.85 -0.47 12.34
N ASP A 91 6.04 -1.50 13.14
CA ASP A 91 6.98 -1.50 14.27
C ASP A 91 8.46 -1.38 13.84
N LYS A 92 8.77 -1.74 12.59
CA LYS A 92 10.11 -1.55 12.01
C LYS A 92 10.40 -0.11 11.57
N LEU A 93 9.41 0.77 11.57
CA LEU A 93 9.62 2.15 11.17
C LEU A 93 10.61 2.85 12.13
N PRO A 94 11.61 3.59 11.59
CA PRO A 94 12.59 4.26 12.43
C PRO A 94 11.92 5.33 13.32
N PRO A 95 12.50 5.62 14.50
CA PRO A 95 12.04 6.74 15.33
C PRO A 95 12.06 8.04 14.55
N LEU A 96 11.07 8.88 14.79
CA LEU A 96 11.01 10.21 14.20
C LEU A 96 12.05 11.13 14.81
N ASP A 97 12.84 11.76 13.97
CA ASP A 97 13.78 12.80 14.36
C ASP A 97 14.00 13.73 13.16
N TYR A 98 13.34 14.89 13.17
CA TYR A 98 13.44 15.88 12.07
C TYR A 98 14.84 16.48 11.94
N THR A 99 15.69 16.34 12.98
CA THR A 99 17.07 16.84 12.96
C THR A 99 18.03 15.93 12.23
N LYS A 100 17.63 14.68 11.97
CA LYS A 100 18.43 13.69 11.27
C LYS A 100 18.00 13.53 9.83
N GLU A 101 18.99 13.41 8.97
CA GLU A 101 18.79 12.99 7.60
C GLU A 101 18.78 11.47 7.53
N ALA A 102 17.67 10.89 7.09
CA ALA A 102 17.55 9.47 6.83
C ALA A 102 16.59 9.23 5.66
N ARG A 103 16.58 8.03 5.14
CA ARG A 103 15.74 7.66 4.01
C ARG A 103 14.27 7.63 4.39
N PRO A 104 13.36 8.01 3.49
CA PRO A 104 11.94 7.70 3.63
C PRO A 104 11.72 6.20 3.54
N THR A 105 10.58 5.71 4.05
CA THR A 105 10.23 4.29 4.03
C THR A 105 9.10 4.02 3.05
N PHE A 106 9.26 2.98 2.25
CA PHE A 106 8.24 2.46 1.35
C PHE A 106 7.85 1.05 1.79
N ILE A 107 6.56 0.83 2.04
CA ILE A 107 6.02 -0.46 2.42
C ILE A 107 5.27 -1.05 1.22
N ILE A 108 5.68 -2.22 0.76
CA ILE A 108 4.96 -2.99 -0.25
C ILE A 108 4.08 -3.99 0.49
N SER A 109 2.77 -3.80 0.43
CA SER A 109 1.78 -4.66 1.08
C SER A 109 1.14 -5.54 0.00
N ASN A 110 1.51 -6.81 -0.06
CA ASN A 110 0.88 -7.76 -0.97
C ASN A 110 -0.48 -8.15 -0.41
N THR A 111 -1.55 -7.77 -1.09
CA THR A 111 -2.92 -7.98 -0.65
C THR A 111 -3.73 -8.74 -1.69
N ILE A 112 -4.90 -9.18 -1.29
CA ILE A 112 -5.93 -9.72 -2.19
C ILE A 112 -7.09 -8.75 -2.18
N LYS A 113 -7.41 -8.16 -3.35
CA LYS A 113 -8.58 -7.29 -3.49
C LYS A 113 -9.85 -8.04 -3.12
N GLY A 114 -10.67 -7.44 -2.25
CA GLY A 114 -11.94 -8.03 -1.80
C GLY A 114 -11.79 -9.20 -0.82
N LYS A 115 -10.63 -9.34 -0.17
CA LYS A 115 -10.32 -10.42 0.79
C LYS A 115 -11.43 -10.62 1.81
N GLY A 116 -11.87 -11.86 1.95
CA GLY A 116 -12.90 -12.27 2.92
C GLY A 116 -14.32 -12.31 2.36
N VAL A 117 -14.53 -11.81 1.13
CA VAL A 117 -15.84 -11.89 0.45
C VAL A 117 -15.71 -12.72 -0.82
N SER A 118 -16.32 -13.89 -0.84
CA SER A 118 -16.09 -14.96 -1.83
C SER A 118 -16.25 -14.52 -3.29
N PHE A 119 -17.20 -13.64 -3.60
CA PHE A 119 -17.43 -13.15 -4.97
C PHE A 119 -16.60 -11.91 -5.32
N MET A 120 -15.93 -11.29 -4.34
CA MET A 120 -15.10 -10.10 -4.54
C MET A 120 -13.61 -10.43 -4.65
N GLU A 121 -13.15 -11.51 -4.02
CA GLU A 121 -11.73 -11.86 -3.99
C GLU A 121 -11.15 -11.98 -5.40
N GLY A 122 -10.07 -11.21 -5.66
CA GLY A 122 -9.37 -11.22 -6.93
C GLY A 122 -10.18 -10.71 -8.12
N ASN A 123 -11.30 -10.06 -7.89
CA ASN A 123 -12.21 -9.62 -8.95
C ASN A 123 -12.18 -8.09 -9.12
N HIS A 124 -11.57 -7.63 -10.21
CA HIS A 124 -11.43 -6.21 -10.53
C HIS A 124 -12.77 -5.47 -10.72
N LYS A 125 -13.85 -6.18 -11.05
CA LYS A 125 -15.19 -5.58 -11.24
C LYS A 125 -15.72 -4.93 -9.96
N TRP A 126 -15.21 -5.34 -8.80
CA TRP A 126 -15.55 -4.76 -7.50
C TRP A 126 -14.63 -3.59 -7.09
N HIS A 127 -13.88 -3.04 -8.02
CA HIS A 127 -13.09 -1.82 -7.75
C HIS A 127 -13.98 -0.60 -7.48
N GLY A 128 -15.11 -0.50 -8.17
CA GLY A 128 -16.11 0.54 -7.94
C GLY A 128 -17.45 0.07 -8.46
N GLY A 129 -18.44 0.03 -7.61
CA GLY A 129 -19.79 -0.43 -7.97
C GLY A 129 -20.69 -0.49 -6.75
N GLY A 130 -21.99 -0.40 -6.96
CA GLY A 130 -22.98 -0.61 -5.90
C GLY A 130 -23.11 -2.10 -5.58
N ILE A 131 -23.28 -2.41 -4.31
CA ILE A 131 -23.61 -3.74 -3.83
C ILE A 131 -25.14 -3.85 -3.72
N GLY A 132 -25.73 -4.89 -4.31
CA GLY A 132 -27.16 -5.20 -4.17
C GLY A 132 -27.48 -5.90 -2.84
N ASP A 133 -28.76 -5.94 -2.49
CA ASP A 133 -29.19 -6.52 -1.21
C ASP A 133 -28.81 -8.00 -1.06
N GLU A 134 -28.85 -8.77 -2.13
CA GLU A 134 -28.47 -10.19 -2.11
C GLU A 134 -26.95 -10.36 -1.96
N ASP A 135 -26.16 -9.57 -2.67
CA ASP A 135 -24.70 -9.55 -2.55
C ASP A 135 -24.30 -9.13 -1.13
N LEU A 136 -24.99 -8.13 -0.57
CA LEU A 136 -24.75 -7.69 0.81
C LEU A 136 -24.97 -8.82 1.82
N LYS A 137 -26.03 -9.60 1.67
CA LYS A 137 -26.30 -10.76 2.55
C LYS A 137 -25.17 -11.78 2.48
N ILE A 138 -24.68 -12.10 1.29
CA ILE A 138 -23.56 -13.02 1.07
C ILE A 138 -22.30 -12.46 1.71
N ALA A 139 -21.97 -11.21 1.45
CA ALA A 139 -20.77 -10.56 2.00
C ALA A 139 -20.77 -10.55 3.53
N LEU A 140 -21.91 -10.21 4.16
CA LEU A 140 -22.04 -10.25 5.62
C LEU A 140 -21.90 -11.65 6.19
N ALA A 141 -22.42 -12.67 5.51
CA ALA A 141 -22.27 -14.07 5.91
C ALA A 141 -20.81 -14.55 5.82
N ASP A 142 -20.10 -14.15 4.77
CA ASP A 142 -18.69 -14.49 4.59
C ASP A 142 -17.80 -13.83 5.65
N VAL A 143 -18.00 -12.53 5.92
CA VAL A 143 -17.27 -11.81 6.98
C VAL A 143 -17.57 -12.38 8.37
N ALA A 144 -18.80 -12.81 8.62
CA ALA A 144 -19.15 -13.45 9.89
C ALA A 144 -18.38 -14.76 10.13
N LYS A 145 -18.14 -15.56 9.09
CA LYS A 145 -17.33 -16.80 9.19
C LYS A 145 -15.89 -16.52 9.57
N MET A 146 -15.28 -15.41 9.05
CA MET A 146 -13.90 -15.04 9.37
C MET A 146 -13.70 -14.67 10.85
N ARG A 147 -14.75 -14.19 11.54
CA ARG A 147 -14.67 -13.80 12.96
C ARG A 147 -14.68 -14.99 13.90
N THR A 148 -15.01 -16.17 13.42
CA THR A 148 -15.14 -17.41 14.21
C THR A 148 -14.04 -18.43 13.90
N ALA A 149 -13.19 -18.15 12.94
CA ALA A 149 -12.01 -18.94 12.57
C ALA A 149 -10.75 -18.37 13.24
#